data_69dc342c42e03bd913c49d654f348a95
#
_entry.id   69dc342c42e03bd913c49d654f348a95
#
_cell.length_a   1.000
_cell.length_b   1.000
_cell.length_c   1.000
_cell.angle_alpha   90.00
_cell.angle_beta   90.00
_cell.angle_gamma   90.00
#
_symmetry.space_group_name_H-M   'P 1'
#
loop_
_entity.id
_entity.type
_entity.pdbx_description
1 polymer ?
#
loop_
_entity_poly.entity_id
_entity_poly.type
_entity_poly.pdbx_seq_one_letter_code
_entity_poly.pdbx_strand_id
1 'polypeptide(L)'
;MKSNRWRRRAGQSLVEMAMVLPVLAFLTFGLLDFGRAYYFQVSVTNAAREGARVAILNIYTGPQTPNCTSSNSYATCPVQTDANIVAAVYNELTYSGITPASVSICPPHDSSMSTISCPDGSNRVSDWLGQNPVNYYVTVNVKYDFQLFTPLMQQLVGNPIHMSVSVQMRTNY
;
A
#
# COMPACT_ATOMS: atom_id res chain seq x y z
N MET A 1 2.67 -52.74 -45.74
CA MET A 1 1.73 -51.62 -45.42
C MET A 1 1.65 -51.40 -43.90
N LYS A 2 2.70 -50.90 -43.24
CA LYS A 2 2.71 -50.66 -41.77
C LYS A 2 2.93 -49.22 -41.32
N SER A 3 3.05 -48.23 -42.23
CA SER A 3 3.54 -46.88 -41.88
C SER A 3 2.46 -45.83 -41.50
N ASN A 4 1.18 -46.10 -41.73
CA ASN A 4 0.14 -45.07 -41.54
C ASN A 4 -0.43 -44.96 -40.09
N ARG A 5 -0.21 -45.93 -39.23
CA ARG A 5 -0.70 -45.91 -37.84
C ARG A 5 0.13 -45.02 -36.96
N TRP A 6 1.44 -44.88 -37.17
CA TRP A 6 2.33 -44.04 -36.39
C TRP A 6 2.06 -42.54 -36.61
N ARG A 7 1.77 -42.12 -37.86
CA ARG A 7 1.44 -40.74 -38.19
C ARG A 7 0.11 -40.26 -37.56
N ARG A 8 -0.90 -41.14 -37.47
CA ARG A 8 -2.15 -40.81 -36.82
C ARG A 8 -2.06 -40.60 -35.33
N ARG A 9 -1.22 -41.41 -34.66
CA ARG A 9 -0.98 -41.24 -33.19
C ARG A 9 -0.20 -39.98 -32.85
N ALA A 10 0.75 -39.59 -33.65
CA ALA A 10 1.49 -38.35 -33.48
C ALA A 10 0.61 -37.10 -33.66
N GLY A 11 -0.35 -37.14 -34.59
CA GLY A 11 -1.29 -36.06 -34.77
C GLY A 11 -2.28 -35.88 -33.60
N GLN A 12 -2.74 -36.98 -33.01
CA GLN A 12 -3.66 -36.95 -31.88
C GLN A 12 -2.97 -36.34 -30.63
N SER A 13 -1.76 -36.74 -30.34
CA SER A 13 -0.96 -36.24 -29.21
C SER A 13 -0.68 -34.70 -29.35
N LEU A 14 -0.48 -34.21 -30.59
CA LEU A 14 -0.32 -32.79 -30.84
C LEU A 14 -1.61 -31.99 -30.55
N VAL A 15 -2.78 -32.52 -30.89
CA VAL A 15 -4.07 -31.89 -30.61
C VAL A 15 -4.34 -31.86 -29.11
N GLU A 16 -4.04 -32.92 -28.38
CA GLU A 16 -4.15 -32.98 -26.92
C GLU A 16 -3.25 -31.93 -26.25
N MET A 17 -1.98 -31.82 -26.68
CA MET A 17 -1.06 -30.78 -26.18
C MET A 17 -1.56 -29.37 -26.54
N ALA A 18 -2.09 -29.16 -27.74
CA ALA A 18 -2.61 -27.85 -28.14
C ALA A 18 -3.80 -27.39 -27.30
N MET A 19 -4.60 -28.32 -26.74
CA MET A 19 -5.69 -27.99 -25.81
C MET A 19 -5.21 -27.75 -24.38
N VAL A 20 -4.21 -28.48 -23.91
CA VAL A 20 -3.71 -28.39 -22.53
C VAL A 20 -2.80 -27.17 -22.36
N LEU A 21 -1.98 -26.84 -23.36
CA LEU A 21 -1.00 -25.77 -23.27
C LEU A 21 -1.59 -24.40 -22.94
N PRO A 22 -2.70 -23.94 -23.55
CA PRO A 22 -3.32 -22.68 -23.18
C PRO A 22 -3.79 -22.63 -21.71
N VAL A 23 -4.32 -23.76 -21.21
CA VAL A 23 -4.77 -23.85 -19.80
C VAL A 23 -3.57 -23.76 -18.85
N LEU A 24 -2.49 -24.49 -19.14
CA LEU A 24 -1.25 -24.42 -18.36
C LEU A 24 -0.64 -23.00 -18.40
N ALA A 25 -0.60 -22.37 -19.57
CA ALA A 25 -0.11 -21.02 -19.73
C ALA A 25 -0.93 -20.04 -18.89
N PHE A 26 -2.27 -20.13 -18.95
CA PHE A 26 -3.16 -19.31 -18.16
C PHE A 26 -2.93 -19.44 -16.65
N LEU A 27 -2.81 -20.68 -16.16
CA LEU A 27 -2.53 -20.94 -14.75
C LEU A 27 -1.16 -20.38 -14.33
N THR A 28 -0.14 -20.56 -15.16
CA THR A 28 1.22 -20.08 -14.87
C THR A 28 1.27 -18.56 -14.80
N PHE A 29 0.71 -17.86 -15.78
CA PHE A 29 0.68 -16.40 -15.79
C PHE A 29 -0.21 -15.83 -14.69
N GLY A 30 -1.34 -16.48 -14.41
CA GLY A 30 -2.20 -16.09 -13.29
C GLY A 30 -1.49 -16.20 -11.94
N LEU A 31 -0.70 -17.25 -11.74
CA LEU A 31 0.12 -17.43 -10.53
C LEU A 31 1.21 -16.36 -10.41
N LEU A 32 1.84 -15.97 -11.51
CA LEU A 32 2.83 -14.88 -11.53
C LEU A 32 2.19 -13.52 -11.16
N ASP A 33 1.04 -13.18 -11.71
CA ASP A 33 0.32 -11.97 -11.38
C ASP A 33 -0.10 -11.96 -9.90
N PHE A 34 -0.58 -13.09 -9.38
CA PHE A 34 -0.92 -13.24 -7.97
C PHE A 34 0.30 -13.08 -7.06
N GLY A 35 1.44 -13.68 -7.41
CA GLY A 35 2.69 -13.54 -6.67
C GLY A 35 3.15 -12.09 -6.56
N ARG A 36 3.04 -11.34 -7.68
CA ARG A 36 3.34 -9.90 -7.70
C ARG A 36 2.35 -9.09 -6.85
N ALA A 37 1.06 -9.38 -6.95
CA ALA A 37 0.04 -8.70 -6.14
C ALA A 37 0.28 -8.91 -4.63
N TYR A 38 0.62 -10.15 -4.25
CA TYR A 38 0.95 -10.46 -2.87
C TYR A 38 2.21 -9.72 -2.39
N TYR A 39 3.26 -9.68 -3.20
CA TYR A 39 4.47 -8.91 -2.89
C TYR A 39 4.16 -7.43 -2.67
N PHE A 40 3.35 -6.83 -3.55
CA PHE A 40 2.95 -5.42 -3.42
C PHE A 40 2.14 -5.18 -2.16
N GLN A 41 1.19 -6.08 -1.86
CA GLN A 41 0.40 -6.01 -0.64
C GLN A 41 1.26 -6.01 0.63
N VAL A 42 2.27 -6.89 0.69
CA VAL A 42 3.21 -6.96 1.83
C VAL A 42 4.05 -5.67 1.92
N SER A 43 4.59 -5.20 0.80
CA SER A 43 5.42 -3.98 0.75
C SER A 43 4.63 -2.75 1.19
N VAL A 44 3.39 -2.58 0.69
CA VAL A 44 2.53 -1.46 1.07
C VAL A 44 2.10 -1.56 2.53
N THR A 45 1.88 -2.77 3.04
CA THR A 45 1.58 -2.98 4.47
C THR A 45 2.75 -2.56 5.36
N ASN A 46 3.98 -2.89 4.97
CA ASN A 46 5.18 -2.47 5.71
C ASN A 46 5.36 -0.96 5.67
N ALA A 47 5.16 -0.34 4.51
CA ALA A 47 5.23 1.11 4.38
C ALA A 47 4.15 1.83 5.21
N ALA A 48 2.92 1.33 5.23
CA ALA A 48 1.85 1.87 6.06
C ALA A 48 2.18 1.73 7.57
N ARG A 49 2.82 0.62 7.97
CA ARG A 49 3.29 0.43 9.35
C ARG A 49 4.40 1.40 9.71
N GLU A 50 5.36 1.63 8.81
CA GLU A 50 6.42 2.61 9.07
C GLU A 50 5.86 4.03 9.16
N GLY A 51 4.95 4.41 8.28
CA GLY A 51 4.22 5.67 8.39
C GLY A 51 3.47 5.81 9.71
N ALA A 52 2.76 4.78 10.14
CA ALA A 52 2.05 4.78 11.42
C ALA A 52 3.01 4.82 12.61
N ARG A 53 4.18 4.17 12.53
CA ARG A 53 5.24 4.25 13.54
C ARG A 53 5.78 5.67 13.68
N VAL A 54 6.04 6.33 12.57
CA VAL A 54 6.48 7.75 12.58
C VAL A 54 5.38 8.64 13.15
N ALA A 55 4.12 8.37 12.80
CA ALA A 55 2.97 9.14 13.28
C ALA A 55 2.78 9.13 14.79
N ILE A 56 3.19 8.06 15.48
CA ILE A 56 3.08 7.94 16.93
C ILE A 56 4.33 8.40 17.69
N LEU A 57 5.41 8.79 16.99
CA LEU A 57 6.62 9.29 17.67
C LEU A 57 6.35 10.67 18.28
N ASN A 58 6.86 10.87 19.49
CA ASN A 58 6.74 12.14 20.19
C ASN A 58 7.93 13.09 19.93
N ILE A 59 8.77 12.77 18.97
CA ILE A 59 9.94 13.55 18.58
C ILE A 59 9.71 14.13 17.19
N TYR A 60 9.80 15.44 17.06
CA TYR A 60 9.75 16.09 15.76
C TYR A 60 11.00 15.78 14.95
N THR A 61 10.82 15.15 13.78
CA THR A 61 11.91 14.77 12.88
C THR A 61 11.90 15.57 11.57
N GLY A 62 11.00 16.55 11.46
CA GLY A 62 10.85 17.38 10.27
C GLY A 62 11.90 18.48 10.13
N PRO A 63 11.78 19.34 9.11
CA PRO A 63 12.66 20.47 8.90
C PRO A 63 12.71 21.37 10.12
N GLN A 64 13.90 21.77 10.51
CA GLN A 64 14.10 22.71 11.63
C GLN A 64 13.49 24.06 11.28
N THR A 65 12.54 24.52 12.09
CA THR A 65 11.96 25.84 12.02
C THR A 65 12.28 26.62 13.28
N PRO A 66 12.16 27.95 13.29
CA PRO A 66 12.46 28.73 14.51
C PRO A 66 11.64 28.30 15.74
N ASN A 67 10.49 27.70 15.52
CA ASN A 67 9.57 27.27 16.57
C ASN A 67 9.55 25.75 16.81
N CYS A 68 10.15 24.96 15.91
CA CYS A 68 10.13 23.50 15.96
C CYS A 68 11.53 22.92 15.77
N THR A 69 12.10 22.48 16.85
CA THR A 69 13.39 21.78 16.89
C THR A 69 13.19 20.42 17.55
N SER A 70 14.12 19.49 17.38
CA SER A 70 14.06 18.17 18.00
C SER A 70 14.01 18.19 19.54
N SER A 71 14.23 19.34 20.15
CA SER A 71 14.22 19.55 21.62
C SER A 71 12.94 20.20 22.12
N ASN A 72 12.01 20.57 21.26
CA ASN A 72 10.83 21.33 21.67
C ASN A 72 9.71 20.44 22.18
N SER A 73 9.06 20.92 23.22
CA SER A 73 7.90 20.29 23.86
C SER A 73 6.64 20.35 22.99
N TYR A 74 5.72 19.42 23.20
CA TYR A 74 4.41 19.28 22.55
C TYR A 74 3.59 20.56 22.40
N ALA A 75 3.81 21.55 23.29
CA ALA A 75 3.01 22.78 23.29
C ALA A 75 3.29 23.69 22.09
N THR A 76 4.43 23.53 21.43
CA THR A 76 4.88 24.43 20.36
C THR A 76 5.03 23.77 19.01
N CYS A 77 5.19 22.44 18.98
CA CYS A 77 5.39 21.72 17.73
C CYS A 77 4.52 20.45 17.68
N PRO A 78 3.77 20.24 16.61
CA PRO A 78 3.13 18.97 16.39
C PRO A 78 4.22 17.89 16.37
N VAL A 79 3.93 16.78 16.97
CA VAL A 79 4.85 15.66 17.17
C VAL A 79 5.47 15.21 15.86
N GLN A 80 4.67 15.12 14.82
CA GLN A 80 5.10 14.91 13.43
C GLN A 80 4.17 15.69 12.50
N THR A 81 4.67 16.14 11.37
CA THR A 81 3.83 16.69 10.32
C THR A 81 3.30 15.56 9.44
N ASP A 82 2.14 15.77 8.82
CA ASP A 82 1.61 14.80 7.85
C ASP A 82 2.59 14.58 6.69
N ALA A 83 3.32 15.61 6.28
CA ALA A 83 4.36 15.50 5.27
C ALA A 83 5.49 14.54 5.67
N ASN A 84 5.91 14.52 6.93
CA ASN A 84 6.94 13.60 7.40
C ASN A 84 6.44 12.15 7.43
N ILE A 85 5.19 11.95 7.83
CA ILE A 85 4.56 10.63 7.84
C ILE A 85 4.44 10.09 6.42
N VAL A 86 3.96 10.94 5.50
CA VAL A 86 3.87 10.60 4.07
C VAL A 86 5.24 10.30 3.48
N ALA A 87 6.27 11.12 3.81
CA ALA A 87 7.63 10.88 3.36
C ALA A 87 8.19 9.53 3.85
N ALA A 88 7.88 9.12 5.08
CA ALA A 88 8.27 7.81 5.60
C ALA A 88 7.65 6.66 4.79
N VAL A 89 6.36 6.77 4.43
CA VAL A 89 5.68 5.79 3.56
C VAL A 89 6.34 5.73 2.17
N TYR A 90 6.62 6.87 1.55
CA TYR A 90 7.26 6.92 0.23
C TYR A 90 8.68 6.39 0.25
N ASN A 91 9.46 6.69 1.28
CA ASN A 91 10.82 6.19 1.43
C ASN A 91 10.85 4.66 1.50
N GLU A 92 9.93 4.05 2.23
CA GLU A 92 9.83 2.59 2.32
C GLU A 92 9.42 1.98 0.97
N LEU A 93 8.50 2.61 0.24
CA LEU A 93 8.06 2.13 -1.07
C LEU A 93 9.06 2.34 -2.19
N THR A 94 9.98 3.29 -2.05
CA THR A 94 11.00 3.60 -3.08
C THR A 94 11.82 2.36 -3.44
N TYR A 95 12.21 1.57 -2.45
CA TYR A 95 12.97 0.33 -2.66
C TYR A 95 12.17 -0.78 -3.34
N SER A 96 10.86 -0.74 -3.24
CA SER A 96 9.95 -1.72 -3.86
C SER A 96 9.51 -1.32 -5.27
N GLY A 97 9.85 -0.10 -5.73
CA GLY A 97 9.42 0.42 -7.02
C GLY A 97 7.90 0.64 -7.12
N ILE A 98 7.22 0.79 -5.99
CA ILE A 98 5.78 0.98 -5.91
C ILE A 98 5.49 2.46 -5.67
N THR A 99 4.63 3.04 -6.51
CA THR A 99 4.13 4.40 -6.31
C THR A 99 2.72 4.34 -5.78
N PRO A 100 2.44 4.82 -4.56
CA PRO A 100 1.08 4.85 -4.05
C PRO A 100 0.24 5.87 -4.82
N ALA A 101 -1.04 5.56 -5.03
CA ALA A 101 -2.00 6.48 -5.63
C ALA A 101 -2.38 7.60 -4.65
N SER A 102 -2.50 7.27 -3.37
CA SER A 102 -2.70 8.25 -2.30
C SER A 102 -2.29 7.67 -0.94
N VAL A 103 -1.82 8.56 -0.07
CA VAL A 103 -1.57 8.28 1.35
C VAL A 103 -2.44 9.23 2.16
N SER A 104 -3.24 8.70 3.07
CA SER A 104 -4.07 9.50 3.97
C SER A 104 -3.84 9.11 5.43
N ILE A 105 -3.85 10.11 6.29
CA ILE A 105 -3.58 9.97 7.72
C ILE A 105 -4.83 10.43 8.47
N CYS A 106 -5.35 9.59 9.32
CA CYS A 106 -6.53 9.87 10.11
C CYS A 106 -6.28 9.59 11.59
N PRO A 107 -6.43 10.61 12.41
CA PRO A 107 -6.68 12.03 12.08
C PRO A 107 -5.43 12.72 11.56
N PRO A 108 -5.58 13.77 10.72
CA PRO A 108 -4.44 14.50 10.17
C PRO A 108 -3.63 15.19 11.27
N HIS A 109 -2.32 15.29 11.10
CA HIS A 109 -1.39 15.85 12.09
C HIS A 109 -1.24 17.37 11.98
N ASP A 110 -1.52 17.92 10.83
CA ASP A 110 -1.45 19.33 10.59
C ASP A 110 -2.61 19.81 9.66
N SER A 111 -2.69 21.10 9.45
CA SER A 111 -3.71 21.70 8.60
C SER A 111 -3.50 21.49 7.10
N SER A 112 -2.38 20.93 6.69
CA SER A 112 -2.06 20.72 5.27
C SER A 112 -2.91 19.64 4.61
N MET A 113 -3.45 18.72 5.42
CA MET A 113 -4.37 17.66 4.99
C MET A 113 -5.81 17.83 5.51
N SER A 114 -6.20 19.02 5.85
CA SER A 114 -7.54 19.34 6.38
C SER A 114 -8.72 18.97 5.48
N THR A 115 -8.46 18.61 4.23
CA THR A 115 -9.48 18.17 3.26
C THR A 115 -9.79 16.66 3.35
N ILE A 116 -9.05 15.90 4.15
CA ILE A 116 -9.28 14.46 4.31
C ILE A 116 -10.37 14.29 5.36
N SER A 117 -11.54 13.85 4.90
CA SER A 117 -12.62 13.41 5.80
C SER A 117 -12.25 12.04 6.37
N CYS A 118 -11.98 12.00 7.66
CA CYS A 118 -11.77 10.74 8.35
C CYS A 118 -13.11 10.02 8.58
N PRO A 119 -13.16 8.68 8.42
CA PRO A 119 -14.40 7.92 8.56
C PRO A 119 -15.05 8.03 9.94
N ASP A 120 -14.27 8.30 10.98
CA ASP A 120 -14.71 8.46 12.36
C ASP A 120 -15.08 9.92 12.72
N GLY A 121 -14.97 10.84 11.74
CA GLY A 121 -15.23 12.27 11.97
C GLY A 121 -14.17 12.96 12.84
N SER A 122 -13.07 12.30 13.16
CA SER A 122 -12.01 12.86 13.98
C SER A 122 -11.32 14.04 13.28
N ASN A 123 -11.16 15.14 14.01
CA ASN A 123 -10.47 16.34 13.57
C ASN A 123 -9.36 16.65 14.56
N ARG A 124 -8.15 16.30 14.20
CA ARG A 124 -7.02 16.29 15.10
C ARG A 124 -6.54 17.64 15.62
N VAL A 125 -6.70 18.68 14.83
CA VAL A 125 -6.22 20.01 15.24
C VAL A 125 -6.87 20.47 16.55
N SER A 126 -8.11 20.05 16.80
CA SER A 126 -8.80 20.34 18.06
C SER A 126 -8.44 19.37 19.19
N ASP A 127 -8.10 18.12 18.85
CA ASP A 127 -7.97 17.04 19.84
C ASP A 127 -6.58 16.98 20.46
N TRP A 128 -5.57 17.48 19.76
CA TRP A 128 -4.18 17.49 20.26
C TRP A 128 -3.80 18.74 21.06
N LEU A 129 -4.38 19.87 20.73
CA LEU A 129 -4.02 21.16 21.36
C LEU A 129 -4.74 21.42 22.67
N GLY A 130 -5.73 20.66 23.05
CA GLY A 130 -6.60 21.03 24.17
C GLY A 130 -6.82 20.01 25.26
N GLN A 131 -6.51 18.76 25.09
CA GLN A 131 -6.86 17.71 26.04
C GLN A 131 -5.71 16.72 26.20
N ASN A 132 -5.44 16.22 27.41
CA ASN A 132 -4.48 15.16 27.70
C ASN A 132 -4.63 13.98 26.72
N PRO A 133 -3.69 13.72 25.79
CA PRO A 133 -3.82 12.67 24.82
C PRO A 133 -3.45 11.32 25.39
N VAL A 134 -4.25 10.81 26.32
CA VAL A 134 -3.87 9.60 27.07
C VAL A 134 -3.97 8.34 26.21
N ASN A 135 -4.67 8.32 25.11
CA ASN A 135 -4.76 7.16 24.23
C ASN A 135 -5.35 7.56 22.87
N TYR A 136 -4.49 7.84 21.93
CA TYR A 136 -4.91 8.26 20.61
C TYR A 136 -4.59 7.19 19.56
N TYR A 137 -5.49 6.99 18.61
CA TYR A 137 -5.26 6.08 17.49
C TYR A 137 -4.95 6.88 16.24
N VAL A 138 -3.88 6.54 15.57
CA VAL A 138 -3.54 7.09 14.25
C VAL A 138 -3.68 5.98 13.21
N THR A 139 -4.42 6.24 12.17
CA THR A 139 -4.63 5.32 11.06
C THR A 139 -3.97 5.89 9.81
N VAL A 140 -3.03 5.17 9.26
CA VAL A 140 -2.41 5.46 7.97
C VAL A 140 -3.02 4.55 6.92
N ASN A 141 -3.63 5.16 5.91
CA ASN A 141 -4.23 4.44 4.79
C ASN A 141 -3.44 4.74 3.51
N VAL A 142 -2.97 3.70 2.85
CA VAL A 142 -2.23 3.76 1.60
C VAL A 142 -3.06 3.09 0.52
N LYS A 143 -3.39 3.84 -0.53
CA LYS A 143 -4.05 3.31 -1.73
C LYS A 143 -3.05 3.17 -2.85
N TYR A 144 -3.14 2.12 -3.61
CA TYR A 144 -2.31 1.88 -4.77
C TYR A 144 -3.06 1.13 -5.87
N ASP A 145 -2.61 1.35 -7.10
CA ASP A 145 -3.22 0.76 -8.29
C ASP A 145 -2.31 -0.35 -8.81
N PHE A 146 -2.75 -1.59 -8.61
CA PHE A 146 -2.03 -2.75 -9.09
C PHE A 146 -2.38 -3.03 -10.56
N GLN A 147 -1.36 -3.05 -11.42
CA GLN A 147 -1.52 -3.38 -12.83
C GLN A 147 -1.18 -4.85 -13.07
N LEU A 148 -2.13 -5.57 -13.63
CA LEU A 148 -1.96 -6.94 -14.11
C LEU A 148 -1.04 -6.93 -15.33
N PHE A 149 -0.17 -7.92 -15.42
CA PHE A 149 0.72 -8.10 -16.57
C PHE A 149 0.05 -8.91 -17.67
N THR A 150 -0.80 -9.86 -17.33
CA THR A 150 -1.44 -10.78 -18.26
C THR A 150 -2.66 -10.15 -18.93
N PRO A 151 -2.67 -9.94 -20.27
CA PRO A 151 -3.78 -9.30 -20.98
C PRO A 151 -5.13 -10.00 -20.79
N LEU A 152 -5.11 -11.32 -20.71
CA LEU A 152 -6.33 -12.12 -20.49
C LEU A 152 -6.92 -11.89 -19.10
N MET A 153 -6.07 -11.77 -18.07
CA MET A 153 -6.51 -11.41 -16.72
C MET A 153 -7.06 -9.99 -16.64
N GLN A 154 -6.46 -9.04 -17.36
CA GLN A 154 -6.96 -7.67 -17.44
C GLN A 154 -8.40 -7.61 -17.98
N GLN A 155 -8.73 -8.46 -18.94
CA GLN A 155 -10.09 -8.52 -19.52
C GLN A 155 -11.11 -9.17 -18.59
N LEU A 156 -10.68 -10.12 -17.76
CA LEU A 156 -11.55 -10.86 -16.84
C LEU A 156 -11.85 -10.11 -15.55
N VAL A 157 -10.83 -9.49 -14.96
CA VAL A 157 -10.89 -8.88 -13.62
C VAL A 157 -10.96 -7.36 -13.68
N GLY A 158 -10.53 -6.77 -14.80
CA GLY A 158 -10.31 -5.32 -14.95
C GLY A 158 -8.88 -4.90 -14.61
N ASN A 159 -8.48 -3.73 -15.09
CA ASN A 159 -7.16 -3.17 -14.86
C ASN A 159 -7.23 -1.63 -14.85
N PRO A 160 -6.71 -0.94 -13.84
CA PRO A 160 -6.01 -1.44 -12.67
C PRO A 160 -6.93 -2.02 -11.58
N ILE A 161 -6.36 -2.86 -10.70
CA ILE A 161 -7.02 -3.29 -9.46
C ILE A 161 -6.70 -2.28 -8.38
N HIS A 162 -7.73 -1.59 -7.87
CA HIS A 162 -7.58 -0.65 -6.77
C HIS A 162 -7.45 -1.39 -5.45
N MET A 163 -6.32 -1.23 -4.79
CA MET A 163 -6.03 -1.88 -3.52
C MET A 163 -5.77 -0.81 -2.45
N SER A 164 -6.15 -1.10 -1.21
CA SER A 164 -5.92 -0.22 -0.07
C SER A 164 -5.44 -1.01 1.13
N VAL A 165 -4.53 -0.42 1.87
CA VAL A 165 -4.02 -0.94 3.14
C VAL A 165 -4.20 0.12 4.19
N SER A 166 -4.78 -0.27 5.33
CA SER A 166 -4.98 0.60 6.47
C SER A 166 -4.29 0.00 7.70
N VAL A 167 -3.44 0.79 8.35
CA VAL A 167 -2.74 0.40 9.56
C VAL A 167 -3.06 1.41 10.65
N GLN A 168 -3.53 0.90 11.78
CA GLN A 168 -3.84 1.70 12.96
C GLN A 168 -2.82 1.41 14.05
N MET A 169 -2.28 2.48 14.65
CA MET A 169 -1.42 2.39 15.83
C MET A 169 -1.93 3.30 16.94
N ARG A 170 -1.72 2.88 18.18
CA ARG A 170 -2.10 3.64 19.36
C ARG A 170 -0.91 4.42 19.88
N THR A 171 -1.12 5.69 20.18
CA THR A 171 -0.16 6.49 20.92
C THR A 171 -0.31 6.20 22.41
N ASN A 172 0.79 5.98 23.09
CA ASN A 172 0.87 5.87 24.55
C ASN A 172 1.71 7.04 25.06
N TYR A 173 1.06 8.19 25.26
CA TYR A 173 1.71 9.33 25.89
C TYR A 173 1.14 9.56 27.28
#